data_0180fb02e093d307c5062e8a9047bb78
#
_entry.id   0180fb02e093d307c5062e8a9047bb78
#
_cell.length_a   1.000
_cell.length_b   1.000
_cell.length_c   1.000
_cell.angle_alpha   90.00
_cell.angle_beta   90.00
_cell.angle_gamma   90.00
#
_symmetry.space_group_name_H-M   'P 1'
#
loop_
_entity.id
_entity.type
_entity.pdbx_description
1 polymer ?
#
loop_
_entity_poly.entity_id
_entity_poly.type
_entity_poly.pdbx_seq_one_letter_code
_entity_poly.pdbx_strand_id
1 'polypeptide(L)'
;RALADGADLVLEMDADFSHDPADVPRLVAAAADADLVLGSRYVEGGSIPNWGRVRRFISSGGSWYARVLLGVDVRDLTCGFRCYRRAVLETIDLDAIDSRGYAFQIEGTYRALRAGFRVVEIPITFVDREQGGSKMSRAIVLEAIWKVPILRLRALAGRL
;
A
#
# COMPACT_ATOMS: atom_id res chain seq x y z
N ARG A 1 -3.21 -11.27 -15.12
CA ARG A 1 -2.39 -12.41 -15.54
C ARG A 1 -2.19 -13.38 -14.37
N ALA A 2 -1.60 -13.00 -13.23
CA ALA A 2 -1.36 -13.90 -12.09
C ALA A 2 -2.61 -14.71 -11.66
N LEU A 3 -3.79 -14.07 -11.62
CA LEU A 3 -5.06 -14.75 -11.33
C LEU A 3 -5.41 -15.79 -12.39
N ALA A 4 -5.22 -15.47 -13.67
CA ALA A 4 -5.47 -16.39 -14.78
C ALA A 4 -4.49 -17.59 -14.77
N ASP A 5 -3.27 -17.35 -14.32
CA ASP A 5 -2.24 -18.39 -14.19
C ASP A 5 -2.42 -19.28 -12.93
N GLY A 6 -3.44 -19.04 -12.13
CA GLY A 6 -3.79 -19.89 -10.97
C GLY A 6 -3.04 -19.56 -9.68
N ALA A 7 -2.39 -18.41 -9.56
CA ALA A 7 -1.64 -18.04 -8.34
C ALA A 7 -2.56 -17.86 -7.12
N ASP A 8 -2.27 -18.49 -5.99
CA ASP A 8 -2.99 -18.32 -4.71
C ASP A 8 -2.58 -17.07 -3.96
N LEU A 9 -1.31 -16.68 -4.10
CA LEU A 9 -0.73 -15.47 -3.56
C LEU A 9 -0.13 -14.63 -4.70
N VAL A 10 -0.35 -13.32 -4.64
CA VAL A 10 0.23 -12.37 -5.58
C VAL A 10 1.05 -11.34 -4.80
N LEU A 11 2.32 -11.24 -5.14
CA LEU A 11 3.23 -10.30 -4.50
C LEU A 11 3.51 -9.12 -5.44
N GLU A 12 3.38 -7.93 -4.90
CA GLU A 12 3.77 -6.67 -5.53
C GLU A 12 5.04 -6.15 -4.86
N MET A 13 6.03 -5.76 -5.65
CA MET A 13 7.31 -5.24 -5.17
C MET A 13 7.91 -4.30 -6.21
N ASP A 14 8.48 -3.17 -5.78
CA ASP A 14 9.25 -2.30 -6.67
C ASP A 14 10.57 -2.98 -7.08
N ALA A 15 10.93 -2.88 -8.36
CA ALA A 15 12.14 -3.48 -8.94
C ALA A 15 13.34 -2.49 -8.97
N ASP A 16 13.43 -1.60 -7.97
CA ASP A 16 14.44 -0.54 -7.89
C ASP A 16 15.38 -0.70 -6.67
N PHE A 17 15.41 -1.90 -6.10
CA PHE A 17 16.20 -2.27 -4.92
C PHE A 17 15.82 -1.52 -3.63
N SER A 18 14.70 -0.81 -3.61
CA SER A 18 14.24 -0.15 -2.39
C SER A 18 13.59 -1.12 -1.39
N HIS A 19 13.11 -2.26 -1.88
CA HIS A 19 12.59 -3.36 -1.08
C HIS A 19 13.59 -4.53 -1.08
N ASP A 20 13.85 -5.10 0.10
CA ASP A 20 14.73 -6.27 0.22
C ASP A 20 13.96 -7.55 -0.17
N PRO A 21 14.42 -8.31 -1.19
CA PRO A 21 13.82 -9.60 -1.53
C PRO A 21 13.83 -10.62 -0.38
N ALA A 22 14.73 -10.47 0.60
CA ALA A 22 14.77 -11.31 1.79
C ALA A 22 13.52 -11.16 2.67
N ASP A 23 12.74 -10.10 2.50
CA ASP A 23 11.46 -9.91 3.19
C ASP A 23 10.29 -10.68 2.53
N VAL A 24 10.45 -11.16 1.29
CA VAL A 24 9.40 -11.92 0.57
C VAL A 24 8.89 -13.12 1.37
N PRO A 25 9.75 -14.01 1.93
CA PRO A 25 9.27 -15.13 2.74
C PRO A 25 8.47 -14.69 3.97
N ARG A 26 8.79 -13.53 4.54
CA ARG A 26 8.07 -12.97 5.72
C ARG A 26 6.67 -12.50 5.35
N LEU A 27 6.51 -11.83 4.19
CA LEU A 27 5.19 -11.43 3.69
C LEU A 27 4.34 -12.67 3.38
N VAL A 28 4.91 -13.67 2.72
CA VAL A 28 4.22 -14.93 2.39
C VAL A 28 3.81 -15.68 3.66
N ALA A 29 4.69 -15.78 4.66
CA ALA A 29 4.37 -16.41 5.93
C ALA A 29 3.23 -15.69 6.67
N ALA A 30 3.25 -14.35 6.71
CA ALA A 30 2.18 -13.56 7.34
C ALA A 30 0.83 -13.70 6.60
N ALA A 31 0.84 -14.02 5.31
CA ALA A 31 -0.37 -14.29 4.54
C ALA A 31 -1.06 -15.62 4.94
N ALA A 32 -0.47 -16.45 5.81
CA ALA A 32 -1.17 -17.60 6.40
C ALA A 32 -2.38 -17.16 7.24
N ASP A 33 -2.22 -16.05 7.99
CA ASP A 33 -3.21 -15.52 8.92
C ASP A 33 -3.84 -14.19 8.47
N ALA A 34 -3.56 -13.73 7.26
CA ALA A 34 -4.08 -12.46 6.73
C ALA A 34 -4.43 -12.58 5.25
N ASP A 35 -5.33 -11.73 4.77
CA ASP A 35 -5.75 -11.71 3.37
C ASP A 35 -4.88 -10.77 2.53
N LEU A 36 -4.42 -9.68 3.14
CA LEU A 36 -3.50 -8.71 2.56
C LEU A 36 -2.41 -8.38 3.58
N VAL A 37 -1.16 -8.59 3.20
CA VAL A 37 0.01 -8.23 4.01
C VAL A 37 0.72 -7.05 3.37
N LEU A 38 0.99 -6.01 4.16
CA LEU A 38 1.70 -4.81 3.75
C LEU A 38 3.08 -4.79 4.40
N GLY A 39 4.11 -4.57 3.61
CA GLY A 39 5.40 -4.14 4.14
C GLY A 39 5.27 -2.70 4.64
N SER A 40 5.57 -2.44 5.91
CA SER A 40 5.35 -1.13 6.52
C SER A 40 6.65 -0.53 7.05
N ARG A 41 6.84 0.74 6.72
CA ARG A 41 7.97 1.56 7.17
C ARG A 41 7.69 2.24 8.51
N TYR A 42 6.42 2.24 8.95
CA TYR A 42 5.94 3.05 10.07
C TYR A 42 5.39 2.24 11.25
N VAL A 43 5.41 0.92 11.18
CA VAL A 43 5.19 0.05 12.34
C VAL A 43 6.49 -0.14 13.13
N GLU A 44 6.39 -0.63 14.34
CA GLU A 44 7.56 -0.93 15.18
C GLU A 44 8.51 -1.90 14.45
N GLY A 45 9.80 -1.57 14.39
CA GLY A 45 10.80 -2.30 13.62
C GLY A 45 10.92 -1.89 12.16
N GLY A 46 9.99 -1.10 11.63
CA GLY A 46 10.09 -0.53 10.28
C GLY A 46 11.09 0.61 10.22
N SER A 47 11.79 0.77 9.11
CA SER A 47 12.82 1.80 8.98
C SER A 47 12.96 2.37 7.57
N ILE A 48 13.49 3.59 7.51
CA ILE A 48 13.80 4.30 6.26
C ILE A 48 15.17 4.97 6.45
N PRO A 49 16.26 4.21 6.31
CA PRO A 49 17.60 4.78 6.37
C PRO A 49 17.78 5.80 5.24
N ASN A 50 18.60 6.80 5.48
CA ASN A 50 19.05 7.79 4.49
C ASN A 50 17.99 8.76 3.93
N TRP A 51 16.73 8.74 4.40
CA TRP A 51 15.78 9.77 4.02
C TRP A 51 15.95 11.05 4.82
N GLY A 52 16.00 12.18 4.12
CA GLY A 52 15.96 13.50 4.76
C GLY A 52 14.66 13.70 5.56
N ARG A 53 14.75 14.51 6.64
CA ARG A 53 13.62 14.76 7.57
C ARG A 53 12.36 15.24 6.86
N VAL A 54 12.49 16.12 5.88
CA VAL A 54 11.36 16.68 5.11
C VAL A 54 10.64 15.58 4.32
N ARG A 55 11.38 14.73 3.61
CA ARG A 55 10.81 13.62 2.82
C ARG A 55 10.09 12.61 3.71
N ARG A 56 10.69 12.29 4.86
CA ARG A 56 10.08 11.42 5.86
C ARG A 56 8.78 12.02 6.39
N PHE A 57 8.77 13.30 6.73
CA PHE A 57 7.58 14.01 7.20
C PHE A 57 6.45 14.03 6.16
N ILE A 58 6.76 14.32 4.89
CA ILE A 58 5.76 14.33 3.81
C ILE A 58 5.17 12.92 3.62
N SER A 59 6.00 11.89 3.60
CA SER A 59 5.55 10.51 3.38
C SER A 59 4.72 9.96 4.55
N SER A 60 5.19 10.13 5.79
CA SER A 60 4.44 9.72 6.99
C SER A 60 3.17 10.56 7.17
N GLY A 61 3.23 11.86 6.88
CA GLY A 61 2.09 12.76 6.92
C GLY A 61 1.01 12.38 5.90
N GLY A 62 1.41 11.94 4.69
CA GLY A 62 0.49 11.45 3.67
C GLY A 62 -0.25 10.17 4.11
N SER A 63 0.47 9.21 4.70
CA SER A 63 -0.14 8.00 5.26
C SER A 63 -1.05 8.32 6.45
N TRP A 64 -0.62 9.21 7.35
CA TRP A 64 -1.44 9.67 8.48
C TRP A 64 -2.73 10.35 8.01
N TYR A 65 -2.63 11.26 7.03
CA TYR A 65 -3.77 11.93 6.43
C TYR A 65 -4.80 10.93 5.86
N ALA A 66 -4.33 9.99 5.04
CA ALA A 66 -5.19 8.97 4.46
C ALA A 66 -5.83 8.08 5.54
N ARG A 67 -5.05 7.64 6.53
CA ARG A 67 -5.51 6.85 7.67
C ARG A 67 -6.65 7.52 8.42
N VAL A 68 -6.47 8.79 8.81
CA VAL A 68 -7.47 9.55 9.57
C VAL A 68 -8.74 9.77 8.73
N LEU A 69 -8.57 10.19 7.48
CA LEU A 69 -9.71 10.52 6.63
C LEU A 69 -10.54 9.29 6.24
N LEU A 70 -9.89 8.17 5.98
CA LEU A 70 -10.56 6.91 5.65
C LEU A 70 -11.08 6.17 6.90
N GLY A 71 -10.58 6.50 8.08
CA GLY A 71 -10.96 5.85 9.34
C GLY A 71 -10.46 4.41 9.41
N VAL A 72 -9.21 4.16 8.98
CA VAL A 72 -8.60 2.83 8.96
C VAL A 72 -7.41 2.76 9.89
N ASP A 73 -7.08 1.56 10.39
CA ASP A 73 -5.92 1.36 11.26
C ASP A 73 -4.77 0.67 10.50
N VAL A 74 -4.29 1.32 9.44
CA VAL A 74 -3.11 0.94 8.66
C VAL A 74 -2.15 2.12 8.67
N ARG A 75 -0.91 1.90 9.11
CA ARG A 75 0.09 2.96 9.28
C ARG A 75 0.78 3.35 7.99
N ASP A 76 1.01 2.40 7.08
CA ASP A 76 1.66 2.64 5.79
C ASP A 76 0.78 2.26 4.60
N LEU A 77 -0.16 3.14 4.28
CA LEU A 77 -1.06 2.97 3.14
C LEU A 77 -0.39 3.14 1.77
N THR A 78 0.83 3.66 1.74
CA THR A 78 1.51 4.06 0.50
C THR A 78 2.62 3.10 0.05
N CYS A 79 2.94 2.08 0.84
CA CYS A 79 3.97 1.11 0.48
C CYS A 79 3.51 0.22 -0.68
N GLY A 80 4.41 -0.02 -1.65
CA GLY A 80 4.19 -0.90 -2.80
C GLY A 80 4.67 -2.34 -2.58
N PHE A 81 5.13 -2.70 -1.37
CA PHE A 81 5.53 -4.07 -1.07
C PHE A 81 4.40 -4.80 -0.37
N ARG A 82 3.73 -5.69 -1.09
CA ARG A 82 2.45 -6.27 -0.67
C ARG A 82 2.33 -7.72 -1.07
N CYS A 83 1.62 -8.50 -0.26
CA CYS A 83 1.23 -9.86 -0.60
C CYS A 83 -0.29 -9.98 -0.45
N TYR A 84 -0.96 -10.29 -1.54
CA TYR A 84 -2.40 -10.46 -1.63
C TYR A 84 -2.75 -11.94 -1.70
N ARG A 85 -3.75 -12.38 -0.96
CA ARG A 85 -4.46 -13.62 -1.30
C ARG A 85 -5.30 -13.40 -2.56
N ARG A 86 -5.44 -14.46 -3.36
CA ARG A 86 -6.28 -14.49 -4.56
C ARG A 86 -7.66 -13.84 -4.32
N ALA A 87 -8.34 -14.26 -3.26
CA ALA A 87 -9.68 -13.80 -2.92
C ALA A 87 -9.80 -12.27 -2.81
N VAL A 88 -8.76 -11.59 -2.32
CA VAL A 88 -8.74 -10.12 -2.26
C VAL A 88 -8.79 -9.53 -3.66
N LEU A 89 -7.91 -9.99 -4.56
CA LEU A 89 -7.81 -9.46 -5.93
C LEU A 89 -9.02 -9.80 -6.81
N GLU A 90 -9.71 -10.91 -6.51
CA GLU A 90 -10.96 -11.28 -7.18
C GLU A 90 -12.16 -10.47 -6.68
N THR A 91 -12.10 -9.97 -5.44
CA THR A 91 -13.20 -9.21 -4.82
C THR A 91 -13.06 -7.71 -5.06
N ILE A 92 -11.84 -7.15 -4.94
CA ILE A 92 -11.63 -5.75 -5.26
C ILE A 92 -11.63 -5.60 -6.78
N ASP A 93 -12.56 -4.83 -7.32
CA ASP A 93 -12.60 -4.54 -8.74
C ASP A 93 -11.39 -3.69 -9.15
N LEU A 94 -10.32 -4.36 -9.64
CA LEU A 94 -9.08 -3.69 -10.05
C LEU A 94 -9.29 -2.75 -11.23
N ASP A 95 -10.24 -3.06 -12.11
CA ASP A 95 -10.54 -2.24 -13.31
C ASP A 95 -11.31 -0.97 -12.92
N ALA A 96 -12.00 -0.97 -11.80
CA ALA A 96 -12.66 0.21 -11.22
C ALA A 96 -11.70 1.13 -10.44
N ILE A 97 -10.44 0.73 -10.23
CA ILE A 97 -9.42 1.57 -9.60
C ILE A 97 -8.85 2.53 -10.65
N ASP A 98 -9.33 3.77 -10.63
CA ASP A 98 -8.87 4.81 -11.54
C ASP A 98 -7.71 5.68 -10.97
N SER A 99 -7.19 5.31 -9.83
CA SER A 99 -6.10 5.97 -9.11
C SER A 99 -4.74 5.51 -9.62
N ARG A 100 -3.71 6.37 -9.52
CA ARG A 100 -2.34 6.06 -9.93
C ARG A 100 -1.36 6.25 -8.77
N GLY A 101 -0.20 5.61 -8.85
CA GLY A 101 0.87 5.76 -7.87
C GLY A 101 0.40 5.47 -6.44
N TYR A 102 0.65 6.38 -5.50
CA TYR A 102 0.27 6.19 -4.10
C TYR A 102 -1.25 6.11 -3.87
N ALA A 103 -2.04 6.84 -4.67
CA ALA A 103 -3.49 6.79 -4.56
C ALA A 103 -4.03 5.39 -4.91
N PHE A 104 -3.42 4.69 -5.88
CA PHE A 104 -3.72 3.29 -6.18
C PHE A 104 -3.51 2.39 -4.97
N GLN A 105 -2.38 2.54 -4.27
CA GLN A 105 -2.05 1.75 -3.09
C GLN A 105 -3.05 1.99 -1.94
N ILE A 106 -3.42 3.25 -1.73
CA ILE A 106 -4.41 3.64 -0.71
C ILE A 106 -5.79 3.06 -1.06
N GLU A 107 -6.23 3.21 -2.31
CA GLU A 107 -7.54 2.75 -2.76
C GLU A 107 -7.65 1.21 -2.68
N GLY A 108 -6.65 0.46 -3.16
CA GLY A 108 -6.66 -1.00 -3.10
C GLY A 108 -6.74 -1.53 -1.66
N THR A 109 -5.96 -0.96 -0.73
CA THR A 109 -6.03 -1.31 0.70
C THR A 109 -7.40 -0.96 1.29
N TYR A 110 -7.93 0.22 0.97
CA TYR A 110 -9.22 0.65 1.50
C TYR A 110 -10.37 -0.22 1.01
N ARG A 111 -10.38 -0.61 -0.28
CA ARG A 111 -11.35 -1.56 -0.84
C ARG A 111 -11.28 -2.92 -0.15
N ALA A 112 -10.08 -3.45 0.08
CA ALA A 112 -9.88 -4.71 0.80
C ALA A 112 -10.46 -4.62 2.23
N LEU A 113 -10.15 -3.56 2.98
CA LEU A 113 -10.71 -3.35 4.33
C LEU A 113 -12.24 -3.22 4.32
N ARG A 114 -12.81 -2.51 3.33
CA ARG A 114 -14.28 -2.35 3.19
C ARG A 114 -14.98 -3.64 2.81
N ALA A 115 -14.31 -4.54 2.09
CA ALA A 115 -14.80 -5.88 1.78
C ALA A 115 -14.68 -6.86 2.98
N GLY A 116 -14.12 -6.40 4.12
CA GLY A 116 -14.01 -7.22 5.32
C GLY A 116 -12.75 -8.06 5.41
N PHE A 117 -11.80 -7.89 4.49
CA PHE A 117 -10.54 -8.63 4.52
C PHE A 117 -9.62 -8.19 5.66
N ARG A 118 -8.91 -9.16 6.22
CA ARG A 118 -7.90 -8.93 7.24
C ARG A 118 -6.62 -8.41 6.62
N VAL A 119 -6.30 -7.14 6.93
CA VAL A 119 -5.06 -6.48 6.49
C VAL A 119 -4.11 -6.40 7.66
N VAL A 120 -2.85 -6.82 7.45
CA VAL A 120 -1.78 -6.75 8.47
C VAL A 120 -0.57 -6.04 7.90
N GLU A 121 0.22 -5.44 8.79
CA GLU A 121 1.48 -4.78 8.46
C GLU A 121 2.63 -5.54 9.10
N ILE A 122 3.70 -5.79 8.33
CA ILE A 122 4.96 -6.29 8.85
C ILE A 122 6.06 -5.24 8.65
N PRO A 123 7.00 -5.11 9.60
CA PRO A 123 8.07 -4.12 9.46
C PRO A 123 9.02 -4.49 8.34
N ILE A 124 9.36 -3.51 7.51
CA ILE A 124 10.39 -3.60 6.49
C ILE A 124 11.39 -2.45 6.60
N THR A 125 12.58 -2.66 6.06
CA THR A 125 13.55 -1.59 5.83
C THR A 125 13.43 -1.13 4.37
N PHE A 126 13.06 0.13 4.18
CA PHE A 126 13.00 0.73 2.84
C PHE A 126 14.28 1.53 2.59
N VAL A 127 15.11 1.05 1.68
CA VAL A 127 16.36 1.72 1.29
C VAL A 127 16.09 2.68 0.14
N ASP A 128 16.73 3.85 0.16
CA ASP A 128 16.59 4.76 -1.00
C ASP A 128 17.27 4.14 -2.22
N ARG A 129 16.63 4.29 -3.38
CA ARG A 129 17.16 3.75 -4.62
C ARG A 129 18.51 4.36 -4.95
N GLU A 130 19.43 3.55 -5.45
CA GLU A 130 20.77 3.98 -5.83
C GLU A 130 20.79 4.77 -7.15
N GLN A 131 19.81 4.50 -8.03
CA GLN A 131 19.71 5.13 -9.34
C GLN A 131 18.32 5.69 -9.59
N GLY A 132 18.25 6.87 -10.21
CA GLY A 132 17.00 7.53 -10.58
C GLY A 132 16.49 8.53 -9.52
N GLY A 133 15.72 9.51 -9.99
CA GLY A 133 15.08 10.51 -9.13
C GLY A 133 13.83 9.96 -8.41
N SER A 134 13.45 10.60 -7.30
CA SER A 134 12.21 10.27 -6.59
C SER A 134 11.01 10.40 -7.51
N LYS A 135 10.19 9.34 -7.62
CA LYS A 135 8.89 9.37 -8.34
C LYS A 135 7.84 10.20 -7.60
N MET A 136 8.14 10.72 -6.41
CA MET A 136 7.23 11.56 -5.63
C MET A 136 7.15 12.96 -6.25
N SER A 137 6.41 13.08 -7.34
CA SER A 137 6.10 14.37 -7.95
C SER A 137 5.02 15.11 -7.14
N ARG A 138 5.01 16.43 -7.22
CA ARG A 138 3.93 17.24 -6.62
C ARG A 138 2.55 16.83 -7.12
N ALA A 139 2.44 16.40 -8.38
CA ALA A 139 1.21 15.92 -8.97
C ALA A 139 0.66 14.67 -8.27
N ILE A 140 1.52 13.70 -7.94
CA ILE A 140 1.13 12.46 -7.23
C ILE A 140 0.63 12.78 -5.81
N VAL A 141 1.30 13.73 -5.12
CA VAL A 141 0.86 14.16 -3.77
C VAL A 141 -0.49 14.86 -3.85
N LEU A 142 -0.66 15.78 -4.80
CA LEU A 142 -1.93 16.48 -5.02
C LEU A 142 -3.05 15.51 -5.40
N GLU A 143 -2.77 14.53 -6.27
CA GLU A 143 -3.75 13.49 -6.62
C GLU A 143 -4.23 12.75 -5.36
N ALA A 144 -3.35 12.31 -4.48
CA ALA A 144 -3.73 11.63 -3.24
C ALA A 144 -4.59 12.53 -2.33
N ILE A 145 -4.25 13.83 -2.21
CA ILE A 145 -5.03 14.77 -1.39
C ILE A 145 -6.49 14.88 -1.85
N TRP A 146 -6.75 14.84 -3.16
CA TRP A 146 -8.12 14.92 -3.70
C TRP A 146 -8.81 13.56 -3.79
N LYS A 147 -8.09 12.52 -4.15
CA LYS A 147 -8.67 11.17 -4.32
C LYS A 147 -9.13 10.57 -2.98
N VAL A 148 -8.39 10.76 -1.89
CA VAL A 148 -8.72 10.18 -0.58
C VAL A 148 -10.09 10.64 -0.04
N PRO A 149 -10.46 11.96 -0.02
CA PRO A 149 -11.80 12.39 0.33
C PRO A 149 -12.90 11.81 -0.57
N ILE A 150 -12.65 11.79 -1.88
CA ILE A 150 -13.60 11.25 -2.85
C ILE A 150 -13.83 9.75 -2.59
N LEU A 151 -12.76 9.01 -2.31
CA LEU A 151 -12.83 7.59 -1.95
C LEU A 151 -13.68 7.37 -0.70
N ARG A 152 -13.51 8.21 0.34
CA ARG A 152 -14.34 8.16 1.55
C ARG A 152 -15.81 8.42 1.25
N LEU A 153 -16.11 9.44 0.44
CA LEU A 153 -17.49 9.77 0.06
C LEU A 153 -18.15 8.67 -0.77
N ARG A 154 -17.41 8.07 -1.73
CA ARG A 154 -17.90 6.92 -2.51
C ARG A 154 -18.23 5.74 -1.60
N ALA A 155 -17.38 5.45 -0.62
CA ALA A 155 -17.61 4.37 0.34
C ALA A 155 -18.85 4.60 1.20
N LEU A 156 -19.08 5.85 1.67
CA LEU A 156 -20.27 6.22 2.44
C LEU A 156 -21.55 6.14 1.58
N ALA A 157 -21.44 6.38 0.28
CA ALA A 157 -22.54 6.26 -0.67
C ALA A 157 -22.78 4.82 -1.18
N GLY A 158 -22.03 3.81 -0.68
CA GLY A 158 -22.12 2.41 -1.15
C GLY A 158 -21.68 2.20 -2.60
N ARG A 159 -20.77 3.03 -3.10
CA ARG A 159 -20.28 3.05 -4.49
C ARG A 159 -18.81 2.64 -4.62
N LEU A 160 -18.33 1.78 -3.74
CA LEU A 160 -16.94 1.36 -3.73
C LEU A 160 -16.82 -0.14 -4.01
#